data_96b070954b62a6732318be3ecbe419c2
#
_entry.id   96b070954b62a6732318be3ecbe419c2
#
_cell.length_a   1.000
_cell.length_b   1.000
_cell.length_c   1.000
_cell.angle_alpha   90.00
_cell.angle_beta   90.00
_cell.angle_gamma   90.00
#
_symmetry.space_group_name_H-M   'P 1'
#
loop_
_entity.id
_entity.type
_entity.pdbx_description
1 polymer ?
#
loop_
_entity_poly.entity_id
_entity_poly.type
_entity_poly.pdbx_seq_one_letter_code
_entity_poly.pdbx_strand_id
1 'polypeptide(L)'
;MPVDAFALDAAVVFRGRPMQVAGRLTLEGASGQTTFRYHLSDGTGAPVFVEQADDRYALLRPFPPAAEPQTAGNTVTVGAERYTLVGVRKLKMNEALGLISGATPKAPLLLSGMFEGPMGTLMRELSPGTERQVYYLVKPLAVGELVSAEADAMARAQERRAAGEREDD
;
A
#
# COMPACT_ATOMS: atom_id res chain seq x y z
N MET A 1 19.52 7.15 1.58
CA MET A 1 19.60 5.73 1.93
C MET A 1 18.36 5.02 1.44
N PRO A 2 18.50 3.95 0.67
CA PRO A 2 17.33 3.16 0.34
C PRO A 2 16.77 2.54 1.62
N VAL A 3 15.49 2.67 1.81
CA VAL A 3 14.79 2.01 2.91
C VAL A 3 14.68 0.53 2.58
N ASP A 4 14.86 -0.32 3.59
CA ASP A 4 14.78 -1.75 3.42
C ASP A 4 13.36 -2.17 2.99
N ALA A 5 13.25 -2.69 1.78
CA ALA A 5 12.02 -3.29 1.31
C ALA A 5 11.82 -4.65 1.95
N PHE A 6 10.56 -5.03 2.17
CA PHE A 6 10.26 -6.42 2.52
C PHE A 6 10.54 -7.32 1.32
N ALA A 7 11.23 -8.42 1.56
CA ALA A 7 11.46 -9.43 0.52
C ALA A 7 10.18 -10.20 0.21
N LEU A 8 10.12 -10.80 -0.97
CA LEU A 8 9.08 -11.78 -1.28
C LEU A 8 9.11 -12.91 -0.25
N ASP A 9 7.96 -13.38 0.17
CA ASP A 9 7.75 -14.41 1.20
C ASP A 9 8.15 -13.99 2.63
N ALA A 10 8.54 -12.74 2.84
CA ALA A 10 8.85 -12.25 4.18
C ALA A 10 7.61 -12.30 5.08
N ALA A 11 7.83 -12.69 6.35
CA ALA A 11 6.80 -12.64 7.37
C ALA A 11 6.71 -11.23 7.94
N VAL A 12 5.51 -10.70 7.99
CA VAL A 12 5.20 -9.36 8.52
C VAL A 12 4.02 -9.43 9.48
N VAL A 13 3.86 -8.39 10.28
CA VAL A 13 2.69 -8.24 11.15
C VAL A 13 1.99 -6.93 10.80
N PHE A 14 0.75 -7.03 10.39
CA PHE A 14 -0.09 -5.90 10.01
C PHE A 14 -1.23 -5.76 11.03
N ARG A 15 -1.21 -4.66 11.80
CA ARG A 15 -2.18 -4.40 12.87
C ARG A 15 -2.37 -5.59 13.82
N GLY A 16 -1.22 -6.17 14.25
CA GLY A 16 -1.21 -7.33 15.13
C GLY A 16 -1.49 -8.68 14.48
N ARG A 17 -1.72 -8.71 13.17
CA ARG A 17 -2.08 -9.91 12.42
C ARG A 17 -0.91 -10.41 11.61
N PRO A 18 -0.47 -11.68 11.81
CA PRO A 18 0.60 -12.26 11.01
C PRO A 18 0.18 -12.39 9.54
N MET A 19 1.03 -11.92 8.64
CA MET A 19 0.84 -11.98 7.21
C MET A 19 2.15 -12.30 6.50
N GLN A 20 2.08 -12.58 5.22
CA GLN A 20 3.23 -12.87 4.38
C GLN A 20 3.20 -11.96 3.14
N VAL A 21 4.37 -11.54 2.68
CA VAL A 21 4.49 -10.78 1.43
C VAL A 21 4.34 -11.76 0.26
N ALA A 22 3.15 -11.85 -0.29
CA ALA A 22 2.82 -12.74 -1.41
C ALA A 22 3.23 -12.16 -2.76
N GLY A 23 3.37 -10.84 -2.85
CA GLY A 23 3.83 -10.15 -4.04
C GLY A 23 4.43 -8.79 -3.75
N ARG A 24 5.34 -8.35 -4.61
CA ARG A 24 6.00 -7.05 -4.51
C ARG A 24 6.19 -6.42 -5.88
N LEU A 25 5.81 -5.14 -5.99
CA LEU A 25 6.13 -4.29 -7.13
C LEU A 25 7.19 -3.27 -6.72
N THR A 26 8.17 -3.05 -7.59
CA THR A 26 9.13 -1.96 -7.45
C THR A 26 8.85 -0.92 -8.53
N LEU A 27 8.53 0.30 -8.11
CA LEU A 27 8.15 1.41 -8.97
C LEU A 27 9.16 2.55 -8.81
N GLU A 28 9.48 3.22 -9.91
CA GLU A 28 10.37 4.37 -9.92
C GLU A 28 9.66 5.61 -10.41
N GLY A 29 9.72 6.69 -9.63
CA GLY A 29 9.17 7.99 -9.98
C GLY A 29 10.08 8.79 -10.91
N ALA A 30 9.57 9.90 -11.43
CA ALA A 30 10.30 10.77 -12.37
C ALA A 30 11.62 11.33 -11.82
N SER A 31 11.71 11.51 -10.50
CA SER A 31 12.92 11.98 -9.83
C SER A 31 13.85 10.87 -9.32
N GLY A 32 13.62 9.63 -9.75
CA GLY A 32 14.41 8.48 -9.31
C GLY A 32 14.02 7.90 -7.97
N GLN A 33 12.92 8.36 -7.38
CA GLN A 33 12.41 7.84 -6.12
C GLN A 33 11.84 6.43 -6.31
N THR A 34 12.16 5.53 -5.39
CA THR A 34 11.66 4.16 -5.41
C THR A 34 10.45 4.04 -4.49
N THR A 35 9.39 3.42 -5.01
CA THR A 35 8.19 3.07 -4.27
C THR A 35 7.97 1.57 -4.39
N PHE A 36 7.64 0.93 -3.26
CA PHE A 36 7.29 -0.49 -3.24
C PHE A 36 5.81 -0.65 -2.98
N ARG A 37 5.22 -1.65 -3.62
CA ARG A 37 3.86 -2.09 -3.32
C ARG A 37 3.87 -3.55 -2.95
N TYR A 38 3.16 -3.87 -1.88
CA TYR A 38 3.09 -5.22 -1.34
C TYR A 38 1.67 -5.75 -1.42
N HIS A 39 1.59 -7.01 -1.82
CA HIS A 39 0.39 -7.81 -1.66
C HIS A 39 0.61 -8.69 -0.43
N LEU A 40 -0.06 -8.37 0.66
CA LEU A 40 0.03 -9.13 1.91
C LEU A 40 -1.10 -10.14 1.98
N SER A 41 -0.78 -11.36 2.41
CA SER A 41 -1.75 -12.45 2.51
C SER A 41 -1.58 -13.19 3.84
N ASP A 42 -2.69 -13.57 4.45
CA ASP A 42 -2.71 -14.47 5.60
C ASP A 42 -3.11 -15.90 5.21
N GLY A 43 -3.31 -16.13 3.91
CA GLY A 43 -3.72 -17.42 3.37
C GLY A 43 -5.23 -17.68 3.40
N THR A 44 -6.03 -16.84 4.03
CA THR A 44 -7.46 -17.12 4.27
C THR A 44 -8.43 -16.04 3.83
N GLY A 45 -7.99 -14.82 3.58
CA GLY A 45 -8.89 -13.71 3.35
C GLY A 45 -8.58 -12.87 2.13
N ALA A 46 -9.23 -11.72 2.07
CA ALA A 46 -8.93 -10.73 1.06
C ALA A 46 -7.50 -10.21 1.21
N PRO A 47 -6.79 -9.96 0.11
CA PRO A 47 -5.45 -9.42 0.18
C PRO A 47 -5.45 -8.01 0.77
N VAL A 48 -4.33 -7.65 1.41
CA VAL A 48 -4.07 -6.30 1.89
C VAL A 48 -2.98 -5.70 1.01
N PHE A 49 -3.25 -4.55 0.42
CA PHE A 49 -2.28 -3.83 -0.42
C PHE A 49 -1.69 -2.67 0.36
N VAL A 50 -0.38 -2.56 0.34
CA VAL A 50 0.36 -1.50 1.04
C VAL A 50 1.39 -0.89 0.09
N GLU A 51 1.47 0.44 0.10
CA GLU A 51 2.52 1.18 -0.61
C GLU A 51 3.54 1.69 0.39
N GLN A 52 4.83 1.50 0.09
CA GLN A 52 5.94 2.03 0.87
C GLN A 52 6.68 3.08 0.06
N ALA A 53 6.75 4.29 0.60
CA ALA A 53 7.58 5.37 0.09
C ALA A 53 8.48 5.83 1.23
N ASP A 54 9.80 5.68 1.06
CA ASP A 54 10.79 5.87 2.12
C ASP A 54 10.47 4.96 3.33
N ASP A 55 10.32 5.52 4.52
CA ASP A 55 9.96 4.80 5.75
C ASP A 55 8.46 4.85 6.05
N ARG A 56 7.65 5.34 5.12
CA ARG A 56 6.20 5.51 5.28
C ARG A 56 5.43 4.45 4.55
N TYR A 57 4.39 3.96 5.18
CA TYR A 57 3.46 3.00 4.61
C TYR A 57 2.08 3.60 4.48
N ALA A 58 1.40 3.26 3.41
CA ALA A 58 -0.01 3.61 3.19
C ALA A 58 -0.80 2.37 2.79
N LEU A 59 -1.96 2.21 3.39
CA LEU A 59 -2.90 1.16 3.02
C LEU A 59 -3.62 1.57 1.75
N LEU A 60 -3.62 0.70 0.73
CA LEU A 60 -4.36 0.88 -0.51
C LEU A 60 -5.61 0.01 -0.45
N ARG A 61 -6.76 0.62 -0.26
CA ARG A 61 -8.03 -0.09 -0.18
C ARG A 61 -8.79 0.06 -1.50
N PRO A 62 -8.97 -1.02 -2.30
CA PRO A 62 -9.76 -0.96 -3.52
C PRO A 62 -11.21 -0.59 -3.20
N PHE A 63 -11.83 0.20 -4.07
CA PHE A 63 -13.26 0.45 -3.96
C PHE A 63 -14.04 -0.80 -4.36
N PRO A 64 -15.12 -1.13 -3.64
CA PRO A 64 -15.97 -2.25 -4.03
C PRO A 64 -16.63 -1.98 -5.38
N PRO A 65 -16.94 -3.03 -6.18
CA PRO A 65 -17.59 -2.85 -7.49
C PRO A 65 -18.88 -2.04 -7.45
N ALA A 66 -19.62 -2.09 -6.34
CA ALA A 66 -20.86 -1.34 -6.16
C ALA A 66 -20.66 0.19 -6.00
N ALA A 67 -19.45 0.63 -5.68
CA ALA A 67 -19.18 2.06 -5.47
C ALA A 67 -18.99 2.83 -6.77
N GLU A 68 -18.53 2.20 -7.83
CA GLU A 68 -18.30 2.73 -9.18
C GLU A 68 -17.82 4.20 -9.22
N PRO A 69 -16.55 4.49 -8.85
CA PRO A 69 -16.03 5.85 -8.96
C PRO A 69 -16.08 6.35 -10.40
N GLN A 70 -16.46 7.61 -10.58
CA GLN A 70 -16.56 8.22 -11.90
C GLN A 70 -15.65 9.44 -12.02
N THR A 71 -14.83 9.46 -13.05
CA THR A 71 -13.90 10.57 -13.30
C THR A 71 -14.47 11.51 -14.36
N ALA A 72 -14.45 12.80 -14.05
CA ALA A 72 -14.77 13.87 -14.98
C ALA A 72 -13.75 15.00 -14.81
N GLY A 73 -12.81 15.15 -15.77
CA GLY A 73 -11.74 16.12 -15.68
C GLY A 73 -10.86 15.90 -14.42
N ASN A 74 -10.76 16.90 -13.58
CA ASN A 74 -9.97 16.88 -12.36
C ASN A 74 -10.76 16.42 -11.12
N THR A 75 -11.91 15.80 -11.33
CA THR A 75 -12.81 15.39 -10.24
C THR A 75 -13.15 13.92 -10.37
N VAL A 76 -13.15 13.22 -9.24
CA VAL A 76 -13.70 11.87 -9.12
C VAL A 76 -14.88 11.93 -8.14
N THR A 77 -16.00 11.35 -8.55
CA THR A 77 -17.21 11.27 -7.72
C THR A 77 -17.48 9.84 -7.34
N VAL A 78 -17.70 9.60 -6.05
CA VAL A 78 -18.10 8.30 -5.51
C VAL A 78 -19.39 8.52 -4.72
N GLY A 79 -20.53 8.10 -5.27
CA GLY A 79 -21.83 8.42 -4.70
C GLY A 79 -22.04 9.93 -4.65
N ALA A 80 -22.30 10.49 -3.47
CA ALA A 80 -22.42 11.93 -3.26
C ALA A 80 -21.10 12.62 -2.92
N GLU A 81 -20.02 11.88 -2.77
CA GLU A 81 -18.72 12.40 -2.36
C GLU A 81 -17.89 12.82 -3.59
N ARG A 82 -17.25 13.97 -3.48
CA ARG A 82 -16.43 14.54 -4.55
C ARG A 82 -14.98 14.64 -4.10
N TYR A 83 -14.07 14.17 -4.96
CA TYR A 83 -12.62 14.21 -4.76
C TYR A 83 -12.00 15.06 -5.86
N THR A 84 -11.08 15.94 -5.51
CA THR A 84 -10.44 16.87 -6.43
C THR A 84 -8.98 16.54 -6.64
N LEU A 85 -8.50 16.57 -7.88
CA LEU A 85 -7.12 16.27 -8.24
C LEU A 85 -6.14 17.24 -7.58
N VAL A 86 -5.14 16.68 -6.89
CA VAL A 86 -4.08 17.45 -6.24
C VAL A 86 -2.69 17.12 -6.78
N GLY A 87 -2.53 16.04 -7.51
CA GLY A 87 -1.24 15.70 -8.12
C GLY A 87 -1.32 14.48 -9.01
N VAL A 88 -0.32 14.35 -9.88
CA VAL A 88 -0.18 13.19 -10.78
C VAL A 88 1.25 12.66 -10.64
N ARG A 89 1.37 11.34 -10.52
CA ARG A 89 2.66 10.66 -10.52
C ARG A 89 2.78 9.79 -11.76
N LYS A 90 3.96 9.80 -12.36
CA LYS A 90 4.32 8.90 -13.43
C LYS A 90 5.31 7.90 -12.87
N LEU A 91 4.92 6.63 -12.82
CA LEU A 91 5.71 5.57 -12.21
C LEU A 91 6.12 4.55 -13.26
N LYS A 92 7.39 4.17 -13.24
CA LYS A 92 7.93 3.12 -14.09
C LYS A 92 8.05 1.84 -13.27
N MET A 93 7.50 0.74 -13.77
CA MET A 93 7.64 -0.55 -13.12
C MET A 93 9.00 -1.16 -13.46
N ASN A 94 9.85 -1.30 -12.45
CA ASN A 94 11.18 -1.90 -12.60
C ASN A 94 11.17 -3.40 -12.31
N GLU A 95 10.32 -3.86 -11.40
CA GLU A 95 10.27 -5.26 -11.00
C GLU A 95 8.88 -5.63 -10.50
N ALA A 96 8.46 -6.85 -10.80
CA ALA A 96 7.23 -7.44 -10.28
C ALA A 96 7.53 -8.87 -9.84
N LEU A 97 7.34 -9.18 -8.56
CA LEU A 97 7.60 -10.50 -7.98
C LEU A 97 6.34 -11.07 -7.35
N GLY A 98 6.13 -12.37 -7.53
CA GLY A 98 5.04 -13.09 -6.87
C GLY A 98 3.65 -12.74 -7.38
N LEU A 99 2.68 -12.86 -6.48
CA LEU A 99 1.26 -12.70 -6.76
C LEU A 99 0.86 -11.23 -6.64
N ILE A 100 0.75 -10.54 -7.77
CA ILE A 100 0.28 -9.16 -7.80
C ILE A 100 -1.00 -9.12 -8.63
N SER A 101 -2.02 -9.84 -8.15
CA SER A 101 -3.27 -9.95 -8.87
C SER A 101 -3.99 -8.60 -8.94
N GLY A 102 -4.47 -8.28 -10.10
CA GLY A 102 -5.31 -7.12 -10.34
C GLY A 102 -4.57 -5.80 -10.48
N ALA A 103 -3.46 -5.60 -9.80
CA ALA A 103 -2.71 -4.34 -9.77
C ALA A 103 -1.42 -4.37 -10.60
N THR A 104 -1.07 -5.51 -11.23
CA THR A 104 0.11 -5.57 -12.08
C THR A 104 -0.15 -4.80 -13.36
N PRO A 105 0.55 -3.68 -13.62
CA PRO A 105 0.41 -2.98 -14.88
C PRO A 105 0.82 -3.91 -16.03
N LYS A 106 0.00 -4.00 -17.06
CA LYS A 106 0.37 -4.72 -18.29
C LYS A 106 1.39 -3.95 -19.13
N ALA A 107 1.58 -2.68 -18.79
CA ALA A 107 2.56 -1.80 -19.41
C ALA A 107 3.62 -1.41 -18.36
N PRO A 108 4.87 -1.13 -18.77
CA PRO A 108 5.93 -0.76 -17.83
C PRO A 108 5.73 0.62 -17.21
N LEU A 109 4.69 1.34 -17.58
CA LEU A 109 4.39 2.69 -17.12
C LEU A 109 3.03 2.74 -16.45
N LEU A 110 2.96 3.46 -15.34
CA LEU A 110 1.75 3.66 -14.56
C LEU A 110 1.52 5.16 -14.34
N LEU A 111 0.33 5.65 -14.63
CA LEU A 111 -0.08 7.01 -14.30
C LEU A 111 -0.99 6.96 -13.08
N SER A 112 -0.60 7.68 -12.03
CA SER A 112 -1.29 7.69 -10.75
C SER A 112 -1.76 9.10 -10.44
N GLY A 113 -3.07 9.33 -10.43
CA GLY A 113 -3.68 10.59 -10.02
C GLY A 113 -4.06 10.53 -8.55
N MET A 114 -3.69 11.57 -7.80
CA MET A 114 -4.04 11.70 -6.39
C MET A 114 -5.13 12.75 -6.23
N PHE A 115 -6.21 12.40 -5.56
CA PHE A 115 -7.38 13.23 -5.35
C PHE A 115 -7.67 13.35 -3.86
N GLU A 116 -8.12 14.52 -3.43
CA GLU A 116 -8.52 14.72 -2.03
C GLU A 116 -10.02 14.98 -1.92
N GLY A 117 -10.63 14.44 -0.88
CA GLY A 117 -12.06 14.55 -0.62
C GLY A 117 -12.44 14.16 0.81
N PRO A 118 -13.75 13.94 1.07
CA PRO A 118 -14.28 13.77 2.43
C PRO A 118 -13.67 12.60 3.21
N MET A 119 -13.35 11.49 2.52
CA MET A 119 -12.80 10.29 3.17
C MET A 119 -11.27 10.25 3.16
N GLY A 120 -10.62 11.31 2.69
CA GLY A 120 -9.16 11.40 2.59
C GLY A 120 -8.67 11.39 1.16
N THR A 121 -7.59 10.64 0.89
CA THR A 121 -6.96 10.58 -0.42
C THR A 121 -7.49 9.41 -1.24
N LEU A 122 -7.91 9.70 -2.47
CA LEU A 122 -8.27 8.70 -3.46
C LEU A 122 -7.18 8.66 -4.54
N MET A 123 -6.77 7.47 -4.95
CA MET A 123 -5.80 7.28 -6.00
C MET A 123 -6.44 6.58 -7.20
N ARG A 124 -6.28 7.17 -8.38
CA ARG A 124 -6.73 6.60 -9.64
C ARG A 124 -5.52 6.21 -10.46
N GLU A 125 -5.42 4.95 -10.84
CA GLU A 125 -4.31 4.45 -11.62
C GLU A 125 -4.70 4.02 -13.00
N LEU A 126 -3.91 4.44 -13.98
CA LEU A 126 -4.06 4.11 -15.39
C LEU A 126 -2.79 3.45 -15.90
N SER A 127 -2.94 2.36 -16.64
CA SER A 127 -1.85 1.78 -17.42
C SER A 127 -2.01 2.25 -18.87
N PRO A 128 -1.10 3.12 -19.39
CA PRO A 128 -1.21 3.63 -20.75
C PRO A 128 -1.22 2.49 -21.78
N GLY A 129 -2.06 2.64 -22.79
CA GLY A 129 -2.25 1.60 -23.82
C GLY A 129 -3.22 0.50 -23.42
N THR A 130 -3.78 0.55 -22.23
CA THR A 130 -4.85 -0.33 -21.78
C THR A 130 -6.02 0.53 -21.32
N GLU A 131 -7.25 0.01 -21.40
CA GLU A 131 -8.43 0.71 -20.87
C GLU A 131 -8.62 0.52 -19.38
N ARG A 132 -7.61 -0.05 -18.71
CA ARG A 132 -7.73 -0.44 -17.31
C ARG A 132 -7.49 0.73 -16.39
N GLN A 133 -8.47 0.99 -15.52
CA GLN A 133 -8.38 1.95 -14.41
C GLN A 133 -8.66 1.22 -13.10
N VAL A 134 -7.92 1.58 -12.07
CA VAL A 134 -8.15 1.08 -10.71
C VAL A 134 -8.20 2.27 -9.75
N TYR A 135 -9.15 2.24 -8.83
CA TYR A 135 -9.32 3.27 -7.80
C TYR A 135 -9.06 2.69 -6.43
N TYR A 136 -8.31 3.43 -5.62
CA TYR A 136 -7.99 3.07 -4.24
C TYR A 136 -8.29 4.23 -3.30
N LEU A 137 -8.78 3.92 -2.09
CA LEU A 137 -8.72 4.85 -0.99
C LEU A 137 -7.38 4.64 -0.29
N VAL A 138 -6.60 5.71 -0.14
CA VAL A 138 -5.24 5.67 0.41
C VAL A 138 -5.30 6.14 1.85
N LYS A 139 -4.86 5.29 2.79
CA LYS A 139 -4.81 5.63 4.21
C LYS A 139 -3.40 5.48 4.74
N PRO A 140 -2.76 6.57 5.23
CA PRO A 140 -1.46 6.45 5.87
C PRO A 140 -1.54 5.50 7.07
N LEU A 141 -0.53 4.64 7.21
CA LEU A 141 -0.38 3.78 8.37
C LEU A 141 0.46 4.49 9.43
N ALA A 142 0.08 4.35 10.70
CA ALA A 142 0.86 4.82 11.81
C ALA A 142 2.11 3.93 12.00
N VAL A 143 3.14 4.46 12.62
CA VAL A 143 4.34 3.71 12.97
C VAL A 143 3.95 2.50 13.83
N GLY A 144 4.44 1.33 13.46
CA GLY A 144 4.13 0.08 14.18
C GLY A 144 2.92 -0.69 13.66
N GLU A 145 2.07 -0.10 12.80
CA GLU A 145 0.94 -0.83 12.21
C GLU A 145 1.37 -1.91 11.21
N LEU A 146 2.52 -1.72 10.57
CA LEU A 146 3.14 -2.72 9.70
C LEU A 146 4.60 -2.85 10.07
N VAL A 147 5.02 -4.01 10.52
CA VAL A 147 6.40 -4.30 10.93
C VAL A 147 6.81 -5.70 10.46
N SER A 148 8.12 -5.95 10.39
CA SER A 148 8.59 -7.32 10.17
C SER A 148 8.22 -8.21 11.36
N ALA A 149 8.04 -9.51 11.12
CA ALA A 149 7.77 -10.45 12.20
C ALA A 149 8.89 -10.47 13.24
N GLU A 150 10.14 -10.29 12.80
CA GLU A 150 11.30 -10.19 13.70
C GLU A 150 11.20 -8.95 14.61
N ALA A 151 10.90 -7.78 14.07
CA ALA A 151 10.75 -6.57 14.86
C ALA A 151 9.58 -6.67 15.85
N ASP A 152 8.46 -7.28 15.45
CA ASP A 152 7.32 -7.53 16.34
C ASP A 152 7.70 -8.46 17.50
N ALA A 153 8.43 -9.54 17.21
CA ALA A 153 8.90 -10.47 18.24
C ALA A 153 9.84 -9.80 19.24
N MET A 154 10.73 -8.93 18.76
CA MET A 154 11.63 -8.16 19.63
C MET A 154 10.86 -7.18 20.52
N ALA A 155 9.87 -6.48 19.98
CA ALA A 155 9.04 -5.55 20.77
C ALA A 155 8.27 -6.27 21.86
N ARG A 156 7.68 -7.44 21.55
CA ARG A 156 6.96 -8.28 22.52
C ARG A 156 7.90 -8.81 23.61
N ALA A 157 9.12 -9.19 23.26
CA ALA A 157 10.12 -9.65 24.23
C ALA A 157 10.51 -8.51 25.18
N GLN A 158 10.66 -7.29 24.69
CA GLN A 158 10.95 -6.12 25.53
C GLN A 158 9.79 -5.79 26.47
N GLU A 159 8.55 -5.89 26.01
CA GLU A 159 7.36 -5.69 26.84
C GLU A 159 7.27 -6.72 27.96
N ARG A 160 7.57 -7.99 27.67
CA ARG A 160 7.60 -9.06 28.68
C ARG A 160 8.68 -8.84 29.72
N ARG A 161 9.86 -8.39 29.32
CA ARG A 161 10.95 -8.04 30.24
C ARG A 161 10.56 -6.89 31.15
N ALA A 162 9.98 -5.82 30.59
CA ALA A 162 9.52 -4.69 31.37
C ALA A 162 8.43 -5.08 32.38
N ALA A 163 7.50 -5.97 32.00
CA ALA A 163 6.46 -6.49 32.88
C ALA A 163 7.07 -7.38 33.99
N GLY A 164 8.07 -8.23 33.66
CA GLY A 164 8.77 -9.06 34.63
C GLY A 164 9.56 -8.24 35.64
N GLU A 165 10.24 -7.21 35.21
CA GLU A 165 10.96 -6.27 36.08
C GLU A 165 10.05 -5.53 37.05
N ARG A 166 8.81 -5.25 36.66
CA ARG A 166 7.81 -4.61 37.52
C ARG A 166 7.23 -5.56 38.57
N GLU A 167 7.17 -6.85 38.27
CA GLU A 167 6.65 -7.87 39.20
C GLU A 167 7.66 -8.25 40.30
N ASP A 168 8.96 -8.07 40.03
CA ASP A 168 10.04 -8.38 40.96
C ASP A 168 10.33 -7.24 41.97
N ASP A 169 9.71 -6.10 41.84
CA ASP A 169 9.75 -5.01 42.78
C ASP A 169 8.58 -5.10 43.77
#